data_21729852296fd0c8383ece28f8f63946
#
_entry.id   21729852296fd0c8383ece28f8f63946
#
_cell.length_a   1.000
_cell.length_b   1.000
_cell.length_c   1.000
_cell.angle_alpha   90.00
_cell.angle_beta   90.00
_cell.angle_gamma   90.00
#
_symmetry.space_group_name_H-M   'P 1'
#
loop_
_entity.id
_entity.type
_entity.pdbx_description
1 polymer ?
#
loop_
_entity_poly.entity_id
_entity_poly.type
_entity_poly.pdbx_seq_one_letter_code
_entity_poly.pdbx_strand_id
1 'polypeptide(L)'
;VSIPVYNGSNVGWAGEIDAASNGGGSFSEVTLEPKRITAYIDVSKQFLLQDSVSAEALIRADIVRAISNKLEETILGNATGNAKQPAGLFYGASALKDTTYKTIVGLMQTLEENNVSGDIKYIVSPSAKATLKTATKDAGSGAFIMQDGEIDGVPALTTSACKGIV
;
A
#
# COMPACT_ATOMS: atom_id res chain seq x y z
N VAL A 1 -7.88 -19.97 -8.65
CA VAL A 1 -8.79 -20.07 -7.50
C VAL A 1 -9.66 -18.83 -7.50
N SER A 2 -10.98 -19.03 -7.44
CA SER A 2 -11.96 -17.95 -7.36
C SER A 2 -12.44 -17.79 -5.93
N ILE A 3 -12.49 -16.56 -5.46
CA ILE A 3 -12.99 -16.21 -4.13
C ILE A 3 -14.26 -15.39 -4.33
N PRO A 4 -15.42 -15.86 -3.82
CA PRO A 4 -16.64 -15.06 -3.85
C PRO A 4 -16.52 -13.90 -2.84
N VAL A 5 -16.91 -12.71 -3.28
CA VAL A 5 -16.99 -11.52 -2.45
C VAL A 5 -18.45 -11.09 -2.38
N TYR A 6 -18.96 -10.93 -1.17
CA TYR A 6 -20.32 -10.44 -0.94
C TYR A 6 -20.28 -8.91 -0.75
N ASN A 7 -21.04 -8.20 -1.57
CA ASN A 7 -21.05 -6.72 -1.58
C ASN A 7 -22.05 -6.11 -0.58
N GLY A 8 -22.32 -6.82 0.50
CA GLY A 8 -23.17 -6.33 1.57
C GLY A 8 -24.66 -6.37 1.27
N SER A 9 -25.45 -6.21 2.31
CA SER A 9 -26.91 -6.09 2.23
C SER A 9 -27.32 -4.64 2.41
N ASN A 10 -28.36 -4.23 1.70
CA ASN A 10 -28.99 -2.93 1.88
C ASN A 10 -30.17 -3.07 2.85
N VAL A 11 -30.28 -2.17 3.82
CA VAL A 11 -31.35 -2.18 4.83
C VAL A 11 -32.07 -0.84 4.76
N GLY A 12 -33.40 -0.88 4.74
CA GLY A 12 -34.25 0.30 4.72
C GLY A 12 -35.32 0.26 5.79
N TRP A 13 -35.86 1.41 6.15
CA TRP A 13 -37.03 1.54 7.02
C TRP A 13 -38.30 1.35 6.19
N ALA A 14 -39.27 0.58 6.71
CA ALA A 14 -40.59 0.40 6.11
C ALA A 14 -41.66 0.85 7.11
N GLY A 15 -42.77 1.38 6.61
CA GLY A 15 -43.93 1.69 7.42
C GLY A 15 -44.63 0.40 7.91
N GLU A 16 -45.56 0.54 8.86
CA GLU A 16 -46.22 -0.59 9.49
C GLU A 16 -46.94 -1.53 8.51
N ILE A 17 -47.40 -1.00 7.39
CA ILE A 17 -48.15 -1.74 6.35
C ILE A 17 -47.35 -1.86 5.03
N ASP A 18 -46.15 -1.36 4.97
CA ASP A 18 -45.32 -1.42 3.77
C ASP A 18 -44.58 -2.75 3.68
N ALA A 19 -44.48 -3.28 2.47
CA ALA A 19 -43.63 -4.43 2.22
C ALA A 19 -42.16 -4.08 2.40
N ALA A 20 -41.41 -4.94 3.11
CA ALA A 20 -39.97 -4.76 3.25
C ALA A 20 -39.30 -4.74 1.88
N SER A 21 -38.38 -3.77 1.69
CA SER A 21 -37.55 -3.73 0.48
C SER A 21 -36.58 -4.91 0.43
N ASN A 22 -36.33 -5.43 -0.76
CA ASN A 22 -35.35 -6.49 -0.94
C ASN A 22 -33.94 -5.93 -0.66
N GLY A 23 -33.36 -6.32 0.47
CA GLY A 23 -32.01 -5.93 0.89
C GLY A 23 -30.90 -6.87 0.39
N GLY A 24 -31.17 -7.72 -0.58
CA GLY A 24 -30.19 -8.69 -1.12
C GLY A 24 -28.97 -7.99 -1.71
N GLY A 25 -27.79 -8.31 -1.20
CA GLY A 25 -26.51 -7.90 -1.79
C GLY A 25 -26.19 -8.70 -3.06
N SER A 26 -25.19 -8.26 -3.76
CA SER A 26 -24.65 -8.96 -4.95
C SER A 26 -23.38 -9.73 -4.59
N PHE A 27 -23.18 -10.85 -5.26
CA PHE A 27 -21.92 -11.57 -5.23
C PHE A 27 -21.07 -11.17 -6.42
N SER A 28 -19.80 -10.85 -6.16
CA SER A 28 -18.76 -10.72 -7.18
C SER A 28 -17.71 -11.81 -6.97
N GLU A 29 -16.89 -12.04 -7.96
CA GLU A 29 -15.87 -13.08 -7.93
C GLU A 29 -14.50 -12.45 -8.18
N VAL A 30 -13.56 -12.75 -7.29
CA VAL A 30 -12.15 -12.37 -7.45
C VAL A 30 -11.36 -13.62 -7.82
N THR A 31 -10.79 -13.64 -9.02
CA THR A 31 -9.96 -14.74 -9.49
C THR A 31 -8.50 -14.52 -9.10
N LEU A 32 -7.94 -15.46 -8.36
CA LEU A 32 -6.52 -15.47 -8.01
C LEU A 32 -5.73 -16.23 -9.08
N GLU A 33 -4.87 -15.54 -9.78
CA GLU A 33 -3.95 -16.09 -10.76
C GLU A 33 -2.52 -16.08 -10.20
N PRO A 34 -1.84 -17.25 -10.13
CA PRO A 34 -0.45 -17.28 -9.67
C PRO A 34 0.46 -16.55 -10.67
N LYS A 35 1.29 -15.66 -10.16
CA LYS A 35 2.32 -14.97 -10.93
C LYS A 35 3.69 -15.44 -10.44
N ARG A 36 4.70 -15.44 -11.31
CA ARG A 36 6.04 -15.91 -11.00
C ARG A 36 7.04 -14.77 -11.02
N ILE A 37 7.76 -14.59 -9.91
CA ILE A 37 8.92 -13.73 -9.84
C ILE A 37 10.19 -14.59 -9.99
N THR A 38 11.17 -14.17 -10.79
CA THR A 38 12.41 -14.89 -11.04
C THR A 38 13.59 -13.94 -11.04
N ALA A 39 14.72 -14.43 -10.55
CA ALA A 39 16.01 -13.76 -10.67
C ALA A 39 17.04 -14.75 -11.23
N TYR A 40 17.94 -14.28 -12.07
CA TYR A 40 19.00 -15.07 -12.67
C TYR A 40 20.27 -14.23 -12.73
N ILE A 41 21.39 -14.80 -12.30
CA ILE A 41 22.72 -14.17 -12.34
C ILE A 41 23.71 -15.17 -12.91
N ASP A 42 24.38 -14.79 -14.00
CA ASP A 42 25.50 -15.55 -14.56
C ASP A 42 26.80 -15.18 -13.86
N VAL A 43 27.51 -16.20 -13.38
CA VAL A 43 28.79 -16.04 -12.72
C VAL A 43 29.83 -16.94 -13.41
N SER A 44 30.98 -16.37 -13.77
CA SER A 44 32.04 -17.16 -14.39
C SER A 44 32.69 -18.12 -13.39
N LYS A 45 33.09 -19.30 -13.87
CA LYS A 45 33.85 -20.28 -13.06
C LYS A 45 35.15 -19.69 -12.53
N GLN A 46 35.82 -18.84 -13.32
CA GLN A 46 37.06 -18.18 -12.91
C GLN A 46 36.82 -17.26 -11.71
N PHE A 47 35.72 -16.50 -11.70
CA PHE A 47 35.35 -15.65 -10.56
C PHE A 47 35.16 -16.48 -9.29
N LEU A 48 34.43 -17.60 -9.36
CA LEU A 48 34.21 -18.49 -8.22
C LEU A 48 35.50 -19.15 -7.68
N LEU A 49 36.48 -19.41 -8.57
CA LEU A 49 37.77 -20.01 -8.18
C LEU A 49 38.75 -18.99 -7.61
N GLN A 50 38.66 -17.74 -7.99
CA GLN A 50 39.54 -16.66 -7.51
C GLN A 50 39.03 -15.99 -6.23
N ASP A 51 37.78 -16.25 -5.85
CA ASP A 51 37.18 -15.62 -4.70
C ASP A 51 37.52 -16.36 -3.40
N SER A 52 38.24 -15.64 -2.52
CA SER A 52 38.63 -16.13 -1.20
C SER A 52 37.55 -15.94 -0.12
N VAL A 53 36.47 -15.22 -0.41
CA VAL A 53 35.45 -14.81 0.58
C VAL A 53 34.04 -15.00 0.03
N SER A 54 33.57 -16.22 -0.05
CA SER A 54 32.13 -16.55 -0.13
C SER A 54 31.28 -15.64 -1.07
N ALA A 55 31.79 -15.27 -2.27
CA ALA A 55 31.02 -14.48 -3.25
C ALA A 55 29.69 -15.13 -3.56
N GLU A 56 29.61 -16.46 -3.55
CA GLU A 56 28.36 -17.18 -3.70
C GLU A 56 27.33 -16.81 -2.63
N ALA A 57 27.77 -16.71 -1.36
CA ALA A 57 26.87 -16.33 -0.27
C ALA A 57 26.38 -14.89 -0.39
N LEU A 58 27.25 -13.96 -0.83
CA LEU A 58 26.87 -12.57 -1.09
C LEU A 58 25.86 -12.47 -2.22
N ILE A 59 26.10 -13.18 -3.35
CA ILE A 59 25.19 -13.20 -4.48
C ILE A 59 23.82 -13.77 -4.09
N ARG A 60 23.80 -14.87 -3.32
CA ARG A 60 22.55 -15.46 -2.81
C ARG A 60 21.77 -14.47 -1.94
N ALA A 61 22.46 -13.80 -1.00
CA ALA A 61 21.84 -12.80 -0.14
C ALA A 61 21.30 -11.61 -0.95
N ASP A 62 22.02 -11.18 -1.98
CA ASP A 62 21.59 -10.09 -2.85
C ASP A 62 20.37 -10.47 -3.68
N ILE A 63 20.31 -11.69 -4.23
CA ILE A 63 19.13 -12.20 -4.95
C ILE A 63 17.89 -12.20 -4.05
N VAL A 64 18.02 -12.72 -2.82
CA VAL A 64 16.90 -12.75 -1.86
C VAL A 64 16.41 -11.34 -1.56
N ARG A 65 17.33 -10.40 -1.30
CA ARG A 65 17.02 -9.00 -1.05
C ARG A 65 16.34 -8.36 -2.27
N ALA A 66 16.85 -8.59 -3.48
CA ALA A 66 16.29 -8.05 -4.71
C ALA A 66 14.86 -8.57 -4.97
N ILE A 67 14.61 -9.85 -4.73
CA ILE A 67 13.26 -10.43 -4.85
C ILE A 67 12.32 -9.82 -3.81
N SER A 68 12.76 -9.70 -2.56
CA SER A 68 11.96 -9.11 -1.48
C SER A 68 11.61 -7.65 -1.77
N ASN A 69 12.59 -6.86 -2.20
CA ASN A 69 12.37 -5.46 -2.58
C ASN A 69 11.40 -5.34 -3.77
N LYS A 70 11.55 -6.21 -4.77
CA LYS A 70 10.67 -6.20 -5.94
C LYS A 70 9.24 -6.62 -5.58
N LEU A 71 9.08 -7.56 -4.68
CA LEU A 71 7.78 -7.98 -4.17
C LEU A 71 7.11 -6.83 -3.41
N GLU A 72 7.83 -6.18 -2.49
CA GLU A 72 7.33 -5.03 -1.73
C GLU A 72 6.95 -3.86 -2.66
N GLU A 73 7.80 -3.51 -3.63
CA GLU A 73 7.52 -2.49 -4.64
C GLU A 73 6.26 -2.82 -5.46
N THR A 74 6.06 -4.09 -5.76
CA THR A 74 4.88 -4.52 -6.51
C THR A 74 3.62 -4.44 -5.67
N ILE A 75 3.66 -4.89 -4.41
CA ILE A 75 2.52 -4.86 -3.49
C ILE A 75 2.11 -3.41 -3.19
N LEU A 76 3.07 -2.56 -2.82
CA LEU A 76 2.82 -1.16 -2.45
C LEU A 76 2.78 -0.21 -3.66
N GLY A 77 2.84 -0.76 -4.87
CA GLY A 77 2.77 0.01 -6.09
C GLY A 77 1.34 0.37 -6.49
N ASN A 78 1.23 1.30 -7.44
CA ASN A 78 -0.02 1.67 -8.09
C ASN A 78 -0.10 1.19 -9.55
N ALA A 79 0.76 0.25 -9.94
CA ALA A 79 0.82 -0.26 -11.29
C ALA A 79 -0.43 -1.08 -11.64
N THR A 80 -0.91 -0.91 -12.87
CA THR A 80 -1.91 -1.80 -13.46
C THR A 80 -1.32 -3.20 -13.61
N GLY A 81 -2.00 -4.21 -13.12
CA GLY A 81 -1.59 -5.60 -13.35
C GLY A 81 -1.56 -5.96 -14.84
N ASN A 82 -0.78 -6.97 -15.17
CA ASN A 82 -0.72 -7.56 -16.52
C ASN A 82 -0.53 -9.07 -16.42
N ALA A 83 -0.38 -9.75 -17.58
CA ALA A 83 -0.21 -11.20 -17.61
C ALA A 83 1.00 -11.70 -16.77
N LYS A 84 2.04 -10.89 -16.58
CA LYS A 84 3.29 -11.24 -15.88
C LYS A 84 3.37 -10.74 -14.46
N GLN A 85 2.69 -9.64 -14.14
CA GLN A 85 2.77 -8.93 -12.86
C GLN A 85 1.39 -8.68 -12.28
N PRO A 86 1.15 -8.91 -10.97
CA PRO A 86 -0.10 -8.53 -10.34
C PRO A 86 -0.28 -7.01 -10.28
N ALA A 87 -1.51 -6.57 -10.14
CA ALA A 87 -1.79 -5.16 -9.83
C ALA A 87 -1.26 -4.82 -8.44
N GLY A 88 -0.81 -3.58 -8.26
CA GLY A 88 -0.46 -3.06 -6.95
C GLY A 88 -1.69 -2.84 -6.07
N LEU A 89 -1.50 -2.84 -4.76
CA LEU A 89 -2.57 -2.62 -3.78
C LEU A 89 -3.24 -1.25 -3.97
N PHE A 90 -2.47 -0.26 -4.38
CA PHE A 90 -2.96 1.11 -4.62
C PHE A 90 -3.31 1.38 -6.09
N TYR A 91 -3.50 0.33 -6.89
CA TYR A 91 -4.04 0.47 -8.24
C TYR A 91 -5.44 1.08 -8.20
N GLY A 92 -5.62 2.16 -8.95
CA GLY A 92 -6.89 2.91 -8.95
C GLY A 92 -7.06 3.90 -7.80
N ALA A 93 -6.17 3.90 -6.80
CA ALA A 93 -6.17 4.94 -5.78
C ALA A 93 -5.76 6.29 -6.40
N SER A 94 -6.49 7.34 -6.05
CA SER A 94 -6.14 8.69 -6.46
C SER A 94 -4.87 9.14 -5.75
N ALA A 95 -3.86 9.54 -6.51
CA ALA A 95 -2.68 10.16 -5.92
C ALA A 95 -3.07 11.47 -5.22
N LEU A 96 -2.50 11.71 -4.04
CA LEU A 96 -2.63 13.00 -3.38
C LEU A 96 -2.06 14.09 -4.27
N LYS A 97 -2.83 15.18 -4.46
CA LYS A 97 -2.42 16.31 -5.29
C LYS A 97 -1.33 17.15 -4.60
N ASP A 98 -1.35 17.17 -3.28
CA ASP A 98 -0.40 17.90 -2.44
C ASP A 98 -0.22 17.21 -1.08
N THR A 99 0.75 17.66 -0.31
CA THR A 99 1.06 17.16 1.04
C THR A 99 0.68 18.17 2.12
N THR A 100 -0.37 18.95 1.88
CA THR A 100 -0.89 19.88 2.89
C THR A 100 -1.59 19.11 4.01
N TYR A 101 -1.57 19.68 5.20
CA TYR A 101 -2.22 19.09 6.38
C TYR A 101 -3.71 18.76 6.11
N LYS A 102 -4.43 19.69 5.46
CA LYS A 102 -5.84 19.48 5.10
C LYS A 102 -6.05 18.25 4.21
N THR A 103 -5.18 18.03 3.23
CA THR A 103 -5.30 16.89 2.32
C THR A 103 -5.06 15.57 3.05
N ILE A 104 -4.10 15.56 3.99
CA ILE A 104 -3.78 14.37 4.78
C ILE A 104 -4.93 14.01 5.74
N VAL A 105 -5.49 15.01 6.43
CA VAL A 105 -6.68 14.80 7.27
C VAL A 105 -7.87 14.30 6.44
N GLY A 106 -8.01 14.75 5.19
CA GLY A 106 -9.02 14.26 4.26
C GLY A 106 -8.92 12.76 3.92
N LEU A 107 -7.74 12.17 4.01
CA LEU A 107 -7.61 10.70 3.88
C LEU A 107 -8.30 9.98 5.04
N MET A 108 -8.06 10.45 6.27
CA MET A 108 -8.71 9.87 7.46
C MET A 108 -10.22 10.07 7.41
N GLN A 109 -10.69 11.26 7.03
CA GLN A 109 -12.11 11.52 6.85
C GLN A 109 -12.74 10.51 5.88
N THR A 110 -12.11 10.25 4.74
CA THR A 110 -12.63 9.28 3.75
C THR A 110 -12.76 7.87 4.33
N LEU A 111 -11.82 7.44 5.17
CA LEU A 111 -11.88 6.13 5.83
C LEU A 111 -13.01 6.08 6.86
N GLU A 112 -13.17 7.12 7.66
CA GLU A 112 -14.22 7.25 8.67
C GLU A 112 -15.62 7.29 8.04
N GLU A 113 -15.80 8.05 6.96
CA GLU A 113 -17.06 8.11 6.21
C GLU A 113 -17.46 6.75 5.62
N ASN A 114 -16.48 5.91 5.30
CA ASN A 114 -16.72 4.54 4.85
C ASN A 114 -16.79 3.52 6.00
N ASN A 115 -16.83 3.96 7.26
CA ASN A 115 -16.90 3.11 8.44
C ASN A 115 -15.78 2.06 8.50
N VAL A 116 -14.59 2.38 8.01
CA VAL A 116 -13.42 1.50 8.10
C VAL A 116 -12.98 1.45 9.57
N SER A 117 -12.91 0.24 10.12
CA SER A 117 -12.48 -0.01 11.50
C SER A 117 -11.22 -0.86 11.53
N GLY A 118 -10.34 -0.61 12.51
CA GLY A 118 -9.11 -1.37 12.71
C GLY A 118 -7.90 -0.45 12.95
N ASP A 119 -6.72 -1.05 12.97
CA ASP A 119 -5.45 -0.33 13.09
C ASP A 119 -5.11 0.37 11.78
N ILE A 120 -5.34 1.68 11.73
CA ILE A 120 -5.00 2.51 10.59
C ILE A 120 -3.56 3.02 10.73
N LYS A 121 -2.81 3.00 9.64
CA LYS A 121 -1.42 3.49 9.59
C LYS A 121 -1.18 4.20 8.27
N TYR A 122 -0.37 5.25 8.30
CA TYR A 122 0.13 5.86 7.08
C TYR A 122 1.34 5.09 6.55
N ILE A 123 1.44 4.96 5.25
CA ILE A 123 2.66 4.50 4.58
C ILE A 123 3.20 5.66 3.76
N VAL A 124 4.43 6.08 4.05
CA VAL A 124 5.03 7.26 3.45
C VAL A 124 6.36 6.94 2.77
N SER A 125 6.60 7.55 1.61
CA SER A 125 7.91 7.50 0.98
C SER A 125 8.94 8.34 1.77
N PRO A 126 10.25 8.05 1.66
CA PRO A 126 11.29 8.85 2.31
C PRO A 126 11.24 10.33 1.93
N SER A 127 10.91 10.64 0.67
CA SER A 127 10.76 12.02 0.19
C SER A 127 9.53 12.72 0.81
N ALA A 128 8.39 12.04 0.86
CA ALA A 128 7.20 12.56 1.50
C ALA A 128 7.43 12.79 3.00
N LYS A 129 8.09 11.85 3.69
CA LYS A 129 8.49 12.01 5.10
C LYS A 129 9.33 13.27 5.33
N ALA A 130 10.32 13.53 4.47
CA ALA A 130 11.15 14.73 4.58
C ALA A 130 10.31 16.01 4.45
N THR A 131 9.38 16.03 3.49
CA THR A 131 8.45 17.16 3.31
C THR A 131 7.54 17.34 4.52
N LEU A 132 6.94 16.28 5.07
CA LEU A 132 6.04 16.34 6.22
C LEU A 132 6.72 16.77 7.50
N LYS A 133 7.99 16.47 7.68
CA LYS A 133 8.80 16.92 8.83
C LYS A 133 9.16 18.40 8.78
N THR A 134 9.13 19.01 7.60
CA THR A 134 9.44 20.42 7.40
C THR A 134 8.22 21.30 7.17
N ALA A 135 7.10 20.69 6.76
CA ALA A 135 5.84 21.40 6.56
C ALA A 135 5.11 21.62 7.89
N THR A 136 4.61 22.84 8.11
CA THR A 136 3.80 23.18 9.28
C THR A 136 2.32 22.85 9.03
N LYS A 137 1.58 22.55 10.09
CA LYS A 137 0.13 22.31 10.01
C LYS A 137 -0.61 23.56 9.52
N ASP A 138 -0.25 24.71 10.06
CA ASP A 138 -0.81 26.02 9.71
C ASP A 138 0.29 27.09 9.64
N ALA A 139 0.03 28.16 8.90
CA ALA A 139 0.90 29.33 8.87
C ALA A 139 0.93 29.99 10.25
N GLY A 140 2.05 29.84 10.96
CA GLY A 140 2.27 30.47 12.29
C GLY A 140 2.05 29.54 13.49
N SER A 141 1.60 28.30 13.33
CA SER A 141 1.40 27.36 14.45
C SER A 141 2.72 26.83 15.04
N GLY A 142 3.81 26.83 14.27
CA GLY A 142 5.07 26.21 14.65
C GLY A 142 5.04 24.69 14.80
N ALA A 143 3.87 24.06 14.63
CA ALA A 143 3.71 22.61 14.69
C ALA A 143 3.91 21.99 13.31
N PHE A 144 4.80 21.00 13.22
CA PHE A 144 5.02 20.24 11.99
C PHE A 144 3.93 19.18 11.80
N ILE A 145 3.68 18.79 10.54
CA ILE A 145 2.67 17.80 10.20
C ILE A 145 3.04 16.41 10.76
N MET A 146 4.32 16.05 10.66
CA MET A 146 4.83 14.78 11.17
C MET A 146 5.78 15.02 12.32
N GLN A 147 5.46 14.48 13.49
CA GLN A 147 6.27 14.48 14.70
C GLN A 147 6.40 13.06 15.24
N ASP A 148 7.55 12.71 15.80
CA ASP A 148 7.83 11.42 16.46
C ASP A 148 7.48 10.16 15.67
N GLY A 149 7.35 10.26 14.35
CA GLY A 149 6.96 9.13 13.47
C GLY A 149 5.46 8.99 13.28
N GLU A 150 4.69 9.98 13.75
CA GLU A 150 3.22 9.98 13.69
C GLU A 150 2.70 11.22 12.96
N ILE A 151 1.52 11.10 12.42
CA ILE A 151 0.72 12.18 11.85
C ILE A 151 -0.62 12.17 12.59
N ASP A 152 -0.88 13.20 13.39
CA ASP A 152 -2.08 13.31 14.25
C ASP A 152 -2.34 12.08 15.14
N GLY A 153 -1.28 11.52 15.73
CA GLY A 153 -1.39 10.34 16.59
C GLY A 153 -1.56 9.01 15.83
N VAL A 154 -1.52 9.04 14.49
CA VAL A 154 -1.54 7.84 13.67
C VAL A 154 -0.11 7.49 13.22
N PRO A 155 0.37 6.27 13.49
CA PRO A 155 1.71 5.85 13.11
C PRO A 155 1.96 5.91 11.60
N ALA A 156 3.12 6.44 11.19
CA ALA A 156 3.52 6.55 9.81
C ALA A 156 4.76 5.68 9.52
N LEU A 157 4.55 4.61 8.76
CA LEU A 157 5.60 3.70 8.32
C LEU A 157 6.32 4.25 7.09
N THR A 158 7.64 4.18 7.09
CA THR A 158 8.44 4.69 5.97
C THR A 158 8.98 3.52 5.15
N THR A 159 8.67 3.50 3.85
CA THR A 159 9.26 2.55 2.91
C THR A 159 9.60 3.23 1.58
N SER A 160 10.68 2.76 0.94
CA SER A 160 11.07 3.22 -0.41
C SER A 160 10.20 2.61 -1.52
N ALA A 161 9.45 1.57 -1.22
CA ALA A 161 8.57 0.90 -2.17
C ALA A 161 7.29 1.69 -2.48
N CYS A 162 6.89 2.58 -1.58
CA CYS A 162 5.73 3.46 -1.76
C CYS A 162 6.13 4.76 -2.45
N LYS A 163 5.21 5.33 -3.23
CA LYS A 163 5.37 6.67 -3.83
C LYS A 163 4.35 7.62 -3.19
N GLY A 164 4.84 8.62 -2.46
CA GLY A 164 3.99 9.61 -1.80
C GLY A 164 3.53 9.17 -0.41
N ILE A 165 2.24 9.38 -0.14
CA ILE A 165 1.54 9.04 1.11
C ILE A 165 0.32 8.21 0.77
N VAL A 166 0.11 7.14 1.47
CA VAL A 166 -1.07 6.27 1.38
C VAL A 166 -1.50 5.81 2.77
#